data_c1da50130bc00e434abd520a54ca572e
#
_entry.id   c1da50130bc00e434abd520a54ca572e
#
_cell.length_a   1.000
_cell.length_b   1.000
_cell.length_c   1.000
_cell.angle_alpha   90.00
_cell.angle_beta   90.00
_cell.angle_gamma   90.00
#
_symmetry.space_group_name_H-M   'P 1'
#
loop_
_entity.id
_entity.type
_entity.pdbx_description
1 polymer ?
#
loop_
_entity_poly.entity_id
_entity_poly.type
_entity_poly.pdbx_seq_one_letter_code
_entity_poly.pdbx_strand_id
1 'polypeptide(L)'
;MLHEGILARMGRLLAAIASQTIDNAENSNKLALVKQAIREIDTGADEARYALGKSRAEEFRLKRRREELDAAGLSLTEKIRLAIAENREDLARAGVARQIDLESQGIALERAMDFVELEIDEQTKALQAMLGARREAEGRLADLEASLSQRAPLEPGRVAPTTNTMSADRAMAAIARVTGVPAASVLGDKELDELDRLHREKEIAARLERIKSQQ
;
A
#
# COMPACT_ATOMS: atom_id res chain seq x y z
N MET A 1 3.58 6.96 1.91
CA MET A 1 4.10 8.31 2.24
C MET A 1 4.47 8.53 3.73
N LEU A 2 3.79 7.94 4.71
CA LEU A 2 4.15 8.07 6.14
C LEU A 2 5.47 7.37 6.50
N HIS A 3 5.79 6.27 5.85
CA HIS A 3 7.00 5.45 6.15
C HIS A 3 8.32 6.09 5.71
N GLU A 4 8.34 6.84 4.59
CA GLU A 4 9.53 7.56 4.15
C GLU A 4 9.94 8.67 5.13
N GLY A 5 8.96 9.35 5.73
CA GLY A 5 9.23 10.38 6.75
C GLY A 5 9.88 9.83 8.01
N ILE A 6 9.50 8.63 8.46
CA ILE A 6 10.07 7.97 9.64
C ILE A 6 11.50 7.51 9.35
N LEU A 7 11.74 6.81 8.23
CA LEU A 7 13.08 6.35 7.83
C LEU A 7 14.06 7.52 7.61
N ALA A 8 13.63 8.60 6.96
CA ALA A 8 14.45 9.79 6.76
C ALA A 8 14.76 10.52 8.07
N ARG A 9 13.83 10.57 9.03
CA ARG A 9 14.05 11.14 10.36
C ARG A 9 15.03 10.30 11.15
N MET A 10 14.91 8.98 11.12
CA MET A 10 15.82 8.04 11.77
C MET A 10 17.21 8.08 11.19
N GLY A 11 17.35 8.12 9.86
CA GLY A 11 18.65 8.26 9.21
C GLY A 11 19.38 9.52 9.68
N ARG A 12 18.67 10.65 9.82
CA ARG A 12 19.22 11.90 10.35
C ARG A 12 19.62 11.79 11.83
N LEU A 13 18.81 11.14 12.67
CA LEU A 13 19.11 10.92 14.08
C LEU A 13 20.34 10.03 14.25
N LEU A 14 20.42 8.94 13.51
CA LEU A 14 21.59 8.04 13.53
C LEU A 14 22.85 8.72 12.99
N ALA A 15 22.75 9.54 11.95
CA ALA A 15 23.86 10.34 11.43
C ALA A 15 24.32 11.42 12.43
N ALA A 16 23.39 12.09 13.11
CA ALA A 16 23.70 13.09 14.14
C ALA A 16 24.44 12.47 15.33
N ILE A 17 24.07 11.27 15.75
CA ILE A 17 24.73 10.51 16.82
C ILE A 17 26.16 10.09 16.40
N ALA A 18 26.37 9.76 15.11
CA ALA A 18 27.69 9.36 14.59
C ALA A 18 28.67 10.51 14.44
N SER A 19 28.18 11.76 14.27
CA SER A 19 29.01 12.93 13.97
C SER A 19 29.49 13.73 15.20
N GLN A 20 28.96 13.44 16.41
CA GLN A 20 29.32 14.17 17.62
C GLN A 20 30.49 13.50 18.38
N THR A 21 31.62 14.21 18.44
CA THR A 21 32.78 13.87 19.26
C THR A 21 32.56 14.27 20.73
N ILE A 22 32.59 13.30 21.57
CA ILE A 22 33.14 13.15 22.96
C ILE A 22 32.92 14.30 23.96
N ASP A 23 31.85 14.17 24.80
CA ASP A 23 31.84 14.66 26.17
C ASP A 23 31.00 13.72 27.06
N ASN A 24 31.44 13.45 28.30
CA ASN A 24 30.89 12.39 29.18
C ASN A 24 29.42 12.64 29.62
N ALA A 25 28.97 13.88 29.73
CA ALA A 25 27.59 14.23 30.02
C ALA A 25 26.66 14.00 28.80
N GLU A 26 27.19 14.06 27.59
CA GLU A 26 26.46 13.79 26.36
C GLU A 26 26.23 12.29 26.10
N ASN A 27 27.08 11.40 26.61
CA ASN A 27 26.97 9.97 26.35
C ASN A 27 25.71 9.33 26.97
N SER A 28 25.27 9.78 28.15
CA SER A 28 23.98 9.36 28.75
C SER A 28 22.80 9.83 27.94
N ASN A 29 22.86 11.04 27.37
CA ASN A 29 21.85 11.55 26.44
C ASN A 29 21.85 10.79 25.11
N LYS A 30 23.02 10.46 24.56
CA LYS A 30 23.16 9.67 23.34
C LYS A 30 22.54 8.27 23.51
N LEU A 31 22.81 7.61 24.65
CA LEU A 31 22.23 6.31 24.98
C LEU A 31 20.70 6.36 25.01
N ALA A 32 20.13 7.40 25.67
CA ALA A 32 18.70 7.58 25.75
C ALA A 32 18.07 7.85 24.36
N LEU A 33 18.75 8.61 23.50
CA LEU A 33 18.31 8.92 22.15
C LEU A 33 18.32 7.65 21.26
N VAL A 34 19.37 6.82 21.33
CA VAL A 34 19.42 5.56 20.58
C VAL A 34 18.31 4.61 21.04
N LYS A 35 18.11 4.46 22.36
CA LYS A 35 17.01 3.65 22.89
C LYS A 35 15.62 4.18 22.47
N GLN A 36 15.46 5.49 22.37
CA GLN A 36 14.23 6.10 21.87
C GLN A 36 14.06 5.81 20.36
N ALA A 37 15.13 5.96 19.55
CA ALA A 37 15.09 5.64 18.14
C ALA A 37 14.71 4.18 17.87
N ILE A 38 15.24 3.23 18.65
CA ILE A 38 14.86 1.81 18.56
C ILE A 38 13.37 1.62 18.82
N ARG A 39 12.80 2.25 19.87
CA ARG A 39 11.36 2.17 20.16
C ARG A 39 10.51 2.73 19.03
N GLU A 40 10.94 3.83 18.41
CA GLU A 40 10.22 4.41 17.27
C GLU A 40 10.29 3.50 16.04
N ILE A 41 11.44 2.84 15.80
CA ILE A 41 11.57 1.85 14.74
C ILE A 41 10.65 0.66 14.98
N ASP A 42 10.62 0.13 16.22
CA ASP A 42 9.76 -0.98 16.57
C ASP A 42 8.28 -0.66 16.33
N THR A 43 7.83 0.53 16.77
CA THR A 43 6.47 1.01 16.51
C THR A 43 6.18 1.10 15.00
N GLY A 44 7.08 1.70 14.23
CA GLY A 44 6.91 1.81 12.78
C GLY A 44 6.94 0.46 12.06
N ALA A 45 7.76 -0.48 12.55
CA ALA A 45 7.81 -1.84 12.01
C ALA A 45 6.51 -2.61 12.29
N ASP A 46 5.91 -2.42 13.47
CA ASP A 46 4.63 -3.06 13.80
C ASP A 46 3.47 -2.48 12.97
N GLU A 47 3.46 -1.17 12.75
CA GLU A 47 2.51 -0.52 11.83
C GLU A 47 2.68 -1.05 10.39
N ALA A 48 3.92 -1.18 9.91
CA ALA A 48 4.21 -1.73 8.59
C ALA A 48 3.81 -3.20 8.46
N ARG A 49 3.99 -4.01 9.49
CA ARG A 49 3.51 -5.41 9.53
C ARG A 49 2.00 -5.49 9.47
N TYR A 50 1.33 -4.63 10.21
CA TYR A 50 -0.14 -4.57 10.19
C TYR A 50 -0.66 -4.17 8.80
N ALA A 51 -0.09 -3.13 8.19
CA ALA A 51 -0.44 -2.70 6.85
C ALA A 51 -0.22 -3.83 5.82
N LEU A 52 0.96 -4.46 5.85
CA LEU A 52 1.28 -5.61 4.97
C LEU A 52 0.29 -6.77 5.17
N GLY A 53 -0.10 -7.07 6.41
CA GLY A 53 -1.10 -8.08 6.70
C GLY A 53 -2.46 -7.75 6.07
N LYS A 54 -2.86 -6.48 6.10
CA LYS A 54 -4.10 -6.00 5.47
C LYS A 54 -4.06 -6.13 3.94
N SER A 55 -2.96 -5.71 3.30
CA SER A 55 -2.82 -5.82 1.85
C SER A 55 -2.77 -7.28 1.38
N ARG A 56 -2.12 -8.18 2.13
CA ARG A 56 -2.15 -9.63 1.85
C ARG A 56 -3.54 -10.25 2.01
N ALA A 57 -4.31 -9.81 3.00
CA ALA A 57 -5.70 -10.25 3.16
C ALA A 57 -6.58 -9.78 1.99
N GLU A 58 -6.33 -8.58 1.48
CA GLU A 58 -7.03 -8.06 0.29
C GLU A 58 -6.63 -8.85 -0.97
N GLU A 59 -5.34 -9.11 -1.18
CA GLU A 59 -4.87 -9.97 -2.26
C GLU A 59 -5.58 -11.33 -2.27
N PHE A 60 -5.69 -11.95 -1.10
CA PHE A 60 -6.40 -13.23 -0.96
C PHE A 60 -7.88 -13.13 -1.35
N ARG A 61 -8.57 -12.05 -0.95
CA ARG A 61 -9.98 -11.81 -1.32
C ARG A 61 -10.14 -11.62 -2.82
N LEU A 62 -9.24 -10.83 -3.44
CA LEU A 62 -9.27 -10.59 -4.87
C LEU A 62 -9.03 -11.88 -5.67
N LYS A 63 -8.05 -12.70 -5.27
CA LYS A 63 -7.78 -14.02 -5.88
C LYS A 63 -8.99 -14.94 -5.80
N ARG A 64 -9.62 -15.04 -4.63
CA ARG A 64 -10.82 -15.82 -4.46
C ARG A 64 -11.97 -15.31 -5.32
N ARG A 65 -12.13 -13.99 -5.41
CA ARG A 65 -13.15 -13.39 -6.28
C ARG A 65 -12.90 -13.69 -7.75
N ARG A 66 -11.64 -13.73 -8.16
CA ARG A 66 -11.25 -14.13 -9.52
C ARG A 66 -11.65 -15.58 -9.81
N GLU A 67 -11.36 -16.50 -8.91
CA GLU A 67 -11.75 -17.91 -9.04
C GLU A 67 -13.27 -18.07 -9.16
N GLU A 68 -14.06 -17.32 -8.38
CA GLU A 68 -15.53 -17.31 -8.47
C GLU A 68 -16.01 -16.81 -9.84
N LEU A 69 -15.39 -15.75 -10.38
CA LEU A 69 -15.74 -15.22 -11.70
C LEU A 69 -15.40 -16.21 -12.81
N ASP A 70 -14.24 -16.85 -12.74
CA ASP A 70 -13.81 -17.85 -13.72
C ASP A 70 -14.75 -19.07 -13.71
N ALA A 71 -15.11 -19.58 -12.54
CA ALA A 71 -16.08 -20.67 -12.39
C ALA A 71 -17.47 -20.28 -12.93
N ALA A 72 -17.92 -19.04 -12.64
CA ALA A 72 -19.18 -18.53 -13.19
C ALA A 72 -19.14 -18.42 -14.72
N GLY A 73 -18.03 -17.99 -15.30
CA GLY A 73 -17.79 -17.89 -16.73
C GLY A 73 -17.87 -19.26 -17.41
N LEU A 74 -17.21 -20.27 -16.83
CA LEU A 74 -17.28 -21.66 -17.34
C LEU A 74 -18.71 -22.21 -17.33
N SER A 75 -19.42 -22.07 -16.19
CA SER A 75 -20.82 -22.51 -16.07
C SER A 75 -21.73 -21.80 -17.06
N LEU A 76 -21.47 -20.51 -17.31
CA LEU A 76 -22.26 -19.72 -18.24
C LEU A 76 -22.01 -20.16 -19.69
N THR A 77 -20.80 -20.51 -20.04
CA THR A 77 -20.44 -21.04 -21.36
C THR A 77 -21.23 -22.32 -21.68
N GLU A 78 -21.36 -23.25 -20.75
CA GLU A 78 -22.15 -24.47 -20.92
C GLU A 78 -23.65 -24.14 -21.10
N LYS A 79 -24.17 -23.19 -20.34
CA LYS A 79 -25.58 -22.75 -20.47
C LYS A 79 -25.84 -22.10 -21.83
N ILE A 80 -24.91 -21.31 -22.34
CA ILE A 80 -25.03 -20.70 -23.68
C ILE A 80 -25.05 -21.79 -24.76
N ARG A 81 -24.17 -22.80 -24.68
CA ARG A 81 -24.14 -23.92 -25.61
C ARG A 81 -25.46 -24.70 -25.60
N LEU A 82 -25.99 -24.99 -24.42
CA LEU A 82 -27.27 -25.64 -24.29
C LEU A 82 -28.42 -24.78 -24.89
N ALA A 83 -28.45 -23.49 -24.65
CA ALA A 83 -29.47 -22.59 -25.21
C ALA A 83 -29.39 -22.56 -26.75
N ILE A 84 -28.20 -22.59 -27.34
CA ILE A 84 -28.07 -22.69 -28.81
C ILE A 84 -28.58 -24.03 -29.32
N ALA A 85 -28.24 -25.15 -28.68
CA ALA A 85 -28.71 -26.49 -29.07
C ALA A 85 -30.25 -26.61 -29.02
N GLU A 86 -30.88 -25.94 -28.05
CA GLU A 86 -32.35 -25.89 -27.90
C GLU A 86 -33.02 -24.80 -28.78
N ASN A 87 -32.27 -24.13 -29.67
CA ASN A 87 -32.75 -23.04 -30.52
C ASN A 87 -33.34 -21.86 -29.73
N ARG A 88 -32.88 -21.64 -28.47
CA ARG A 88 -33.29 -20.54 -27.60
C ARG A 88 -32.31 -19.36 -27.74
N GLU A 89 -32.43 -18.65 -28.86
CA GLU A 89 -31.52 -17.53 -29.17
C GLU A 89 -31.64 -16.39 -28.18
N ASP A 90 -32.85 -16.16 -27.64
CA ASP A 90 -33.10 -15.18 -26.57
C ASP A 90 -32.24 -15.43 -25.33
N LEU A 91 -32.18 -16.69 -24.87
CA LEU A 91 -31.40 -17.09 -23.73
C LEU A 91 -29.89 -17.08 -24.04
N ALA A 92 -29.49 -17.50 -25.24
CA ALA A 92 -28.13 -17.47 -25.67
C ALA A 92 -27.54 -16.03 -25.69
N ARG A 93 -28.33 -15.07 -26.24
CA ARG A 93 -27.97 -13.63 -26.23
C ARG A 93 -27.81 -13.07 -24.81
N ALA A 94 -28.77 -13.37 -23.93
CA ALA A 94 -28.68 -12.96 -22.52
C ALA A 94 -27.43 -13.57 -21.82
N GLY A 95 -27.13 -14.83 -22.12
CA GLY A 95 -25.91 -15.50 -21.63
C GLY A 95 -24.65 -14.80 -22.10
N VAL A 96 -24.53 -14.50 -23.40
CA VAL A 96 -23.36 -13.79 -23.97
C VAL A 96 -23.23 -12.39 -23.38
N ALA A 97 -24.33 -11.65 -23.22
CA ALA A 97 -24.30 -10.35 -22.54
C ALA A 97 -23.71 -10.45 -21.12
N ARG A 98 -24.15 -11.46 -20.38
CA ARG A 98 -23.63 -11.72 -19.03
C ARG A 98 -22.16 -12.13 -19.03
N GLN A 99 -21.71 -12.87 -20.04
CA GLN A 99 -20.30 -13.25 -20.18
C GLN A 99 -19.41 -12.02 -20.39
N ILE A 100 -19.84 -11.06 -21.23
CA ILE A 100 -19.14 -9.79 -21.43
C ILE A 100 -19.02 -9.00 -20.11
N ASP A 101 -20.09 -9.00 -19.29
CA ASP A 101 -20.05 -8.35 -17.97
C ASP A 101 -19.06 -9.01 -17.00
N LEU A 102 -19.00 -10.36 -16.99
CA LEU A 102 -18.05 -11.09 -16.15
C LEU A 102 -16.60 -10.83 -16.60
N GLU A 103 -16.35 -10.76 -17.90
CA GLU A 103 -15.03 -10.42 -18.45
C GLU A 103 -14.59 -9.00 -18.07
N SER A 104 -15.51 -8.03 -18.18
CA SER A 104 -15.25 -6.66 -17.76
C SER A 104 -14.91 -6.57 -16.25
N GLN A 105 -15.64 -7.33 -15.42
CA GLN A 105 -15.36 -7.45 -14.00
C GLN A 105 -14.00 -8.12 -13.77
N GLY A 106 -13.65 -9.15 -14.57
CA GLY A 106 -12.35 -9.81 -14.53
C GLY A 106 -11.19 -8.85 -14.77
N ILE A 107 -11.29 -8.02 -15.82
CA ILE A 107 -10.29 -6.99 -16.15
C ILE A 107 -10.13 -5.98 -15.03
N ALA A 108 -11.23 -5.51 -14.44
CA ALA A 108 -11.18 -4.58 -13.32
C ALA A 108 -10.52 -5.21 -12.09
N LEU A 109 -10.79 -6.51 -11.85
CA LEU A 109 -10.22 -7.26 -10.75
C LEU A 109 -8.70 -7.50 -10.94
N GLU A 110 -8.26 -7.81 -12.16
CA GLU A 110 -6.83 -7.93 -12.49
C GLU A 110 -6.06 -6.65 -12.17
N ARG A 111 -6.58 -5.50 -12.60
CA ARG A 111 -5.98 -4.20 -12.27
C ARG A 111 -5.91 -3.95 -10.76
N ALA A 112 -6.94 -4.35 -10.02
CA ALA A 112 -6.94 -4.23 -8.56
C ALA A 112 -5.90 -5.16 -7.93
N MET A 113 -5.70 -6.37 -8.47
CA MET A 113 -4.67 -7.31 -8.00
C MET A 113 -3.27 -6.77 -8.26
N ASP A 114 -3.01 -6.25 -9.47
CA ASP A 114 -1.72 -5.63 -9.82
C ASP A 114 -1.39 -4.47 -8.85
N PHE A 115 -2.37 -3.64 -8.53
CA PHE A 115 -2.18 -2.54 -7.59
C PHE A 115 -1.83 -3.04 -6.18
N VAL A 116 -2.56 -4.04 -5.67
CA VAL A 116 -2.31 -4.62 -4.35
C VAL A 116 -0.96 -5.33 -4.30
N GLU A 117 -0.53 -5.99 -5.38
CA GLU A 117 0.79 -6.62 -5.48
C GLU A 117 1.92 -5.60 -5.35
N LEU A 118 1.81 -4.47 -6.07
CA LEU A 118 2.77 -3.36 -5.94
C LEU A 118 2.80 -2.79 -4.51
N GLU A 119 1.64 -2.64 -3.88
CA GLU A 119 1.55 -2.17 -2.49
C GLU A 119 2.23 -3.15 -1.51
N ILE A 120 2.03 -4.45 -1.68
CA ILE A 120 2.69 -5.50 -0.89
C ILE A 120 4.21 -5.44 -1.05
N ASP A 121 4.71 -5.25 -2.28
CA ASP A 121 6.14 -5.15 -2.56
C ASP A 121 6.76 -3.91 -1.87
N GLU A 122 6.13 -2.75 -2.01
CA GLU A 122 6.56 -1.52 -1.34
C GLU A 122 6.56 -1.64 0.19
N GLN A 123 5.49 -2.19 0.77
CA GLN A 123 5.39 -2.39 2.22
C GLN A 123 6.42 -3.40 2.72
N THR A 124 6.70 -4.45 1.95
CA THR A 124 7.72 -5.45 2.28
C THR A 124 9.11 -4.83 2.29
N LYS A 125 9.45 -4.01 1.28
CA LYS A 125 10.72 -3.27 1.21
C LYS A 125 10.86 -2.29 2.37
N ALA A 126 9.79 -1.55 2.70
CA ALA A 126 9.78 -0.62 3.82
C ALA A 126 10.02 -1.34 5.15
N LEU A 127 9.35 -2.47 5.39
CA LEU A 127 9.55 -3.28 6.58
C LEU A 127 10.99 -3.81 6.68
N GLN A 128 11.55 -4.31 5.58
CA GLN A 128 12.94 -4.77 5.55
C GLN A 128 13.95 -3.65 5.88
N ALA A 129 13.71 -2.44 5.34
CA ALA A 129 14.53 -1.27 5.64
C ALA A 129 14.46 -0.89 7.14
N MET A 130 13.27 -0.93 7.75
CA MET A 130 13.10 -0.67 9.18
C MET A 130 13.81 -1.70 10.05
N LEU A 131 13.72 -2.99 9.70
CA LEU A 131 14.44 -4.06 10.41
C LEU A 131 15.96 -3.96 10.25
N GLY A 132 16.43 -3.47 9.10
CA GLY A 132 17.84 -3.13 8.87
C GLY A 132 18.29 -1.97 9.77
N ALA A 133 17.55 -0.87 9.79
CA ALA A 133 17.83 0.29 10.63
C ALA A 133 17.82 -0.05 12.14
N ARG A 134 16.90 -0.93 12.56
CA ARG A 134 16.85 -1.45 13.93
C ARG A 134 18.16 -2.15 14.32
N ARG A 135 18.62 -3.10 13.48
CA ARG A 135 19.88 -3.83 13.75
C ARG A 135 21.07 -2.89 13.82
N GLU A 136 21.13 -1.87 12.96
CA GLU A 136 22.16 -0.85 13.00
C GLU A 136 22.12 -0.03 14.30
N ALA A 137 20.93 0.37 14.73
CA ALA A 137 20.73 1.09 15.99
C ALA A 137 21.11 0.25 17.22
N GLU A 138 20.78 -1.04 17.21
CA GLU A 138 21.20 -1.99 18.28
C GLU A 138 22.71 -2.18 18.32
N GLY A 139 23.39 -2.27 17.17
CA GLY A 139 24.84 -2.30 17.10
C GLY A 139 25.48 -1.05 17.73
N ARG A 140 24.98 0.14 17.34
CA ARG A 140 25.44 1.41 17.94
C ARG A 140 25.17 1.52 19.43
N LEU A 141 24.03 0.98 19.90
CA LEU A 141 23.72 0.91 21.32
C LEU A 141 24.77 0.08 22.07
N ALA A 142 25.09 -1.11 21.56
CA ALA A 142 26.10 -1.99 22.17
C ALA A 142 27.46 -1.34 22.20
N ASP A 143 27.89 -0.65 21.14
CA ASP A 143 29.14 0.08 21.08
C ASP A 143 29.21 1.20 22.12
N LEU A 144 28.13 1.96 22.29
CA LEU A 144 28.01 3.01 23.30
C LEU A 144 28.05 2.44 24.71
N GLU A 145 27.34 1.36 24.99
CA GLU A 145 27.34 0.68 26.30
C GLU A 145 28.74 0.10 26.63
N ALA A 146 29.44 -0.49 25.65
CA ALA A 146 30.81 -0.98 25.82
C ALA A 146 31.77 0.16 26.12
N SER A 147 31.67 1.29 25.42
CA SER A 147 32.52 2.46 25.63
C SER A 147 32.33 3.09 27.01
N LEU A 148 31.09 3.08 27.53
CA LEU A 148 30.78 3.54 28.87
C LEU A 148 31.33 2.60 29.96
N SER A 149 31.26 1.28 29.74
CA SER A 149 31.77 0.27 30.67
C SER A 149 33.30 0.29 30.81
N GLN A 150 34.03 0.62 29.73
CA GLN A 150 35.48 0.72 29.73
C GLN A 150 36.02 1.99 30.43
N ARG A 151 35.13 2.96 30.70
CA ARG A 151 35.46 4.25 31.33
C ARG A 151 35.05 4.33 32.82
N ALA A 152 35.09 3.25 33.59
CA ALA A 152 34.84 3.29 35.03
C ALA A 152 36.04 3.86 35.82
N PRO A 153 35.90 4.39 37.09
CA PRO A 153 35.28 5.65 37.44
C PRO A 153 36.34 6.69 37.90
N LEU A 154 36.17 7.94 37.60
CA LEU A 154 36.79 9.08 38.30
C LEU A 154 35.65 9.98 38.84
N GLU A 155 35.81 10.33 40.06
CA GLU A 155 34.96 11.02 41.05
C GLU A 155 34.02 12.13 40.58
N PRO A 156 32.92 12.44 41.38
CA PRO A 156 31.83 13.32 40.93
C PRO A 156 32.17 14.78 41.19
N GLY A 157 32.18 15.60 40.14
CA GLY A 157 32.33 17.04 40.17
C GLY A 157 31.13 17.74 39.51
N ARG A 158 30.25 18.28 40.36
CA ARG A 158 29.37 19.44 40.21
C ARG A 158 28.63 19.68 38.87
N VAL A 159 27.31 19.51 38.97
CA VAL A 159 26.31 19.91 38.00
C VAL A 159 25.94 21.38 38.20
N ALA A 160 25.88 22.13 37.11
CA ALA A 160 25.12 23.38 37.02
C ALA A 160 24.01 23.22 35.96
N PRO A 161 22.78 23.67 36.24
CA PRO A 161 21.65 23.52 35.32
C PRO A 161 21.59 24.68 34.35
N THR A 162 21.47 24.43 33.08
CA THR A 162 20.97 25.44 32.10
C THR A 162 19.72 24.89 31.41
N THR A 163 18.62 25.51 31.85
CA THR A 163 17.34 25.52 31.14
C THR A 163 17.48 26.22 29.79
N ASN A 164 17.00 25.60 28.74
CA ASN A 164 16.61 26.33 27.54
C ASN A 164 15.37 25.71 26.90
N THR A 165 14.24 26.33 27.21
CA THR A 165 12.95 26.18 26.56
C THR A 165 12.93 27.09 25.34
N MET A 166 12.77 26.54 24.13
CA MET A 166 12.25 27.33 22.99
C MET A 166 11.41 26.46 22.07
N SER A 167 10.12 26.66 22.28
CA SER A 167 9.03 26.89 21.30
C SER A 167 9.05 26.14 19.98
N ALA A 168 8.20 25.11 19.94
CA ALA A 168 7.71 24.47 18.72
C ALA A 168 6.27 24.94 18.43
N ASP A 169 6.13 26.18 17.97
CA ASP A 169 4.86 26.69 17.43
C ASP A 169 5.16 27.53 16.19
N ARG A 170 5.21 26.87 15.03
CA ARG A 170 5.01 27.49 13.71
C ARG A 170 5.17 26.47 12.57
N ALA A 171 4.20 25.57 12.38
CA ALA A 171 4.05 24.89 11.10
C ALA A 171 2.67 24.22 10.91
N MET A 172 1.59 24.91 11.28
CA MET A 172 0.23 24.39 11.02
C MET A 172 -0.64 25.42 10.29
N ALA A 173 -0.16 25.97 9.17
CA ALA A 173 -1.01 26.80 8.33
C ALA A 173 -0.53 26.83 6.88
N ALA A 174 -0.70 25.78 6.11
CA ALA A 174 -0.70 25.86 4.64
C ALA A 174 -1.07 24.52 3.95
N ILE A 175 -2.24 23.93 4.24
CA ILE A 175 -2.85 22.97 3.29
C ILE A 175 -4.37 23.13 3.36
N ALA A 176 -4.89 24.10 2.66
CA ALA A 176 -6.30 24.15 2.29
C ALA A 176 -6.44 25.07 1.08
N ARG A 177 -6.23 24.54 -0.10
CA ARG A 177 -6.77 25.05 -1.38
C ARG A 177 -6.18 24.20 -2.49
N VAL A 178 -6.98 23.36 -3.05
CA VAL A 178 -7.23 23.09 -4.47
C VAL A 178 -7.97 21.74 -4.58
N THR A 179 -9.27 21.81 -4.59
CA THR A 179 -10.09 20.80 -5.25
C THR A 179 -11.20 21.54 -5.99
N GLY A 180 -10.83 22.08 -7.12
CA GLY A 180 -11.79 22.44 -8.14
C GLY A 180 -11.98 21.26 -9.07
N VAL A 181 -13.05 20.51 -8.90
CA VAL A 181 -13.54 19.57 -9.90
C VAL A 181 -14.37 20.37 -10.89
N PRO A 182 -14.01 20.44 -12.18
CA PRO A 182 -14.88 21.04 -13.18
C PRO A 182 -16.12 20.13 -13.36
N ALA A 183 -17.28 20.72 -13.20
CA ALA A 183 -18.55 20.10 -13.54
C ALA A 183 -18.53 19.76 -15.04
N ALA A 184 -18.48 18.49 -15.38
CA ALA A 184 -18.64 18.01 -16.74
C ALA A 184 -20.08 18.27 -17.21
N SER A 185 -20.18 18.79 -18.41
CA SER A 185 -21.41 19.19 -19.09
C SER A 185 -22.33 17.97 -19.35
N VAL A 186 -23.52 18.03 -18.80
CA VAL A 186 -24.57 16.98 -18.84
C VAL A 186 -25.21 16.78 -20.25
N LEU A 187 -24.72 17.40 -21.30
CA LEU A 187 -25.35 17.38 -22.63
C LEU A 187 -24.79 16.34 -23.62
N GLY A 188 -23.77 15.56 -23.24
CA GLY A 188 -23.19 14.49 -24.05
C GLY A 188 -23.46 13.05 -23.58
N ASP A 189 -23.96 12.88 -22.36
CA ASP A 189 -24.03 11.56 -21.73
C ASP A 189 -25.08 10.63 -22.36
N LYS A 190 -26.21 11.16 -22.84
CA LYS A 190 -27.28 10.33 -23.47
C LYS A 190 -26.88 9.78 -24.85
N GLU A 191 -26.18 10.55 -25.62
CA GLU A 191 -25.71 10.16 -26.97
C GLU A 191 -24.55 9.16 -26.84
N LEU A 192 -23.69 9.31 -25.84
CA LEU A 192 -22.64 8.35 -25.52
C LEU A 192 -23.21 7.04 -24.99
N ASP A 193 -24.23 7.08 -24.12
CA ASP A 193 -24.92 5.90 -23.62
C ASP A 193 -25.60 5.09 -24.73
N GLU A 194 -26.14 5.78 -25.76
CA GLU A 194 -26.75 5.12 -26.91
C GLU A 194 -25.72 4.49 -27.84
N LEU A 195 -24.57 5.13 -28.03
CA LEU A 195 -23.43 4.56 -28.77
C LEU A 195 -22.85 3.33 -28.04
N ASP A 196 -22.70 3.39 -26.75
CA ASP A 196 -22.24 2.25 -25.93
C ASP A 196 -23.21 1.07 -26.01
N ARG A 197 -24.52 1.36 -26.01
CA ARG A 197 -25.57 0.35 -26.17
C ARG A 197 -25.51 -0.32 -27.54
N LEU A 198 -25.38 0.45 -28.61
CA LEU A 198 -25.23 -0.07 -29.97
C LEU A 198 -23.94 -0.87 -30.16
N HIS A 199 -22.85 -0.42 -29.56
CA HIS A 199 -21.59 -1.15 -29.58
C HIS A 199 -21.73 -2.51 -28.90
N ARG A 200 -22.32 -2.53 -27.72
CA ARG A 200 -22.59 -3.75 -26.95
C ARG A 200 -23.50 -4.74 -27.67
N GLU A 201 -24.56 -4.25 -28.34
CA GLU A 201 -25.46 -5.10 -29.14
C GLU A 201 -24.71 -5.77 -30.31
N LYS A 202 -23.83 -5.03 -31.00
CA LYS A 202 -23.00 -5.57 -32.07
C LYS A 202 -21.98 -6.60 -31.55
N GLU A 203 -21.38 -6.36 -30.40
CA GLU A 203 -20.46 -7.30 -29.77
C GLU A 203 -21.14 -8.60 -29.38
N ILE A 204 -22.33 -8.53 -28.77
CA ILE A 204 -23.14 -9.70 -28.42
C ILE A 204 -23.48 -10.52 -29.69
N ALA A 205 -23.94 -9.85 -30.76
CA ALA A 205 -24.27 -10.51 -32.00
C ALA A 205 -23.06 -11.20 -32.65
N ALA A 206 -21.93 -10.52 -32.75
CA ALA A 206 -20.70 -11.08 -33.32
C ALA A 206 -20.17 -12.27 -32.51
N ARG A 207 -20.29 -12.23 -31.20
CA ARG A 207 -19.84 -13.30 -30.32
C ARG A 207 -20.75 -14.53 -30.39
N LEU A 208 -22.06 -14.29 -30.47
CA LEU A 208 -23.04 -15.36 -30.66
C LEU A 208 -22.82 -16.12 -31.98
N GLU A 209 -22.56 -15.42 -33.08
CA GLU A 209 -22.26 -16.04 -34.38
C GLU A 209 -20.97 -16.87 -34.35
N ARG A 210 -19.94 -16.40 -33.64
CA ARG A 210 -18.71 -17.21 -33.45
C ARG A 210 -18.99 -18.50 -32.68
N ILE A 211 -19.80 -18.46 -31.63
CA ILE A 211 -20.13 -19.65 -30.85
C ILE A 211 -20.94 -20.65 -31.68
N LYS A 212 -21.89 -20.15 -32.50
CA LYS A 212 -22.67 -20.98 -33.44
C LYS A 212 -21.77 -21.67 -34.49
N SER A 213 -20.77 -20.98 -34.99
CA SER A 213 -19.86 -21.53 -36.03
C SER A 213 -18.87 -22.57 -35.49
N GLN A 214 -18.72 -22.73 -34.18
CA GLN A 214 -17.84 -23.68 -33.51
C GLN A 214 -18.55 -24.95 -33.03
N GLN A 215 -19.86 -25.06 -33.28
CA GLN A 215 -20.68 -26.26 -33.04
C GLN A 215 -20.86 -27.08 -34.32
#